data_b9693b2441f9bb565344ce7384370c1e
#
_entry.id   b9693b2441f9bb565344ce7384370c1e
#
_cell.length_a   1.000
_cell.length_b   1.000
_cell.length_c   1.000
_cell.angle_alpha   90.00
_cell.angle_beta   90.00
_cell.angle_gamma   90.00
#
_symmetry.space_group_name_H-M   'P 1'
#
loop_
_entity.id
_entity.type
_entity.pdbx_description
1 polymer ?
#
loop_
_entity_poly.entity_id
_entity_poly.type
_entity_poly.pdbx_seq_one_letter_code
_entity_poly.pdbx_strand_id
1 'polypeptide(L)'
;PLPASPVPAPGRGIDIAALVAAGLAEVERNERATAAARQQARPTLLERITRRHLRPAHLASVHIRRAAAVLATAGWCRGELTDASGRHCILGALQAVAAEADTALRSHVHIRAAMTDPAPYARPSGAYLARLDAEARAQGLDPADVRRRHDIAVANNIGQLTVGAVLELLERAAAIAESAGD
;
A
#
# COMPACT_ATOMS: atom_id res chain seq x y z
N PRO A 1 -54.24 14.88 25.47
CA PRO A 1 -52.83 15.17 25.80
C PRO A 1 -51.94 14.32 24.90
N LEU A 2 -51.21 14.99 24.03
CA LEU A 2 -50.18 14.33 23.20
C LEU A 2 -48.98 14.04 24.08
N PRO A 3 -48.33 12.85 23.92
CA PRO A 3 -47.09 12.56 24.66
C PRO A 3 -45.98 13.51 24.22
N ALA A 4 -45.27 14.07 25.18
CA ALA A 4 -44.12 14.93 24.93
C ALA A 4 -43.03 14.14 24.22
N SER A 5 -42.58 14.66 23.07
CA SER A 5 -41.42 14.09 22.36
C SER A 5 -40.17 14.15 23.25
N PRO A 6 -39.37 13.08 23.30
CA PRO A 6 -38.14 13.11 24.10
C PRO A 6 -37.18 14.15 23.54
N VAL A 7 -36.71 15.03 24.40
CA VAL A 7 -35.64 16.00 24.11
C VAL A 7 -34.36 15.20 23.77
N PRO A 8 -33.73 15.41 22.61
CA PRO A 8 -32.48 14.72 22.32
C PRO A 8 -31.43 15.11 23.35
N ALA A 9 -30.72 14.12 23.86
CA ALA A 9 -29.61 14.33 24.79
C ALA A 9 -28.57 15.26 24.19
N PRO A 10 -27.94 16.19 24.97
CA PRO A 10 -26.91 17.06 24.46
C PRO A 10 -25.79 16.23 23.83
N GLY A 11 -25.50 16.50 22.56
CA GLY A 11 -24.46 15.80 21.80
C GLY A 11 -23.14 15.82 22.58
N ARG A 12 -22.45 14.69 22.64
CA ARG A 12 -21.10 14.61 23.21
C ARG A 12 -20.25 15.64 22.51
N GLY A 13 -19.80 16.67 23.25
CA GLY A 13 -18.88 17.67 22.70
C GLY A 13 -17.66 16.98 22.11
N ILE A 14 -17.18 17.48 20.98
CA ILE A 14 -15.95 16.98 20.35
C ILE A 14 -14.80 17.27 21.32
N ASP A 15 -14.13 16.21 21.78
CA ASP A 15 -12.93 16.35 22.62
C ASP A 15 -11.73 16.74 21.73
N ILE A 16 -11.48 18.04 21.66
CA ILE A 16 -10.40 18.63 20.84
C ILE A 16 -9.03 18.12 21.33
N ALA A 17 -8.86 17.93 22.64
CA ALA A 17 -7.58 17.43 23.18
C ALA A 17 -7.31 16.00 22.71
N ALA A 18 -8.33 15.13 22.73
CA ALA A 18 -8.23 13.77 22.21
C ALA A 18 -7.94 13.75 20.71
N LEU A 19 -8.56 14.63 19.91
CA LEU A 19 -8.28 14.75 18.47
C LEU A 19 -6.85 15.21 18.19
N VAL A 20 -6.36 16.20 18.94
CA VAL A 20 -4.98 16.68 18.80
C VAL A 20 -3.99 15.59 19.19
N ALA A 21 -4.22 14.88 20.32
CA ALA A 21 -3.38 13.77 20.74
C ALA A 21 -3.33 12.63 19.69
N ALA A 22 -4.49 12.28 19.11
CA ALA A 22 -4.57 11.28 18.05
C ALA A 22 -3.81 11.73 16.78
N GLY A 23 -3.93 13.01 16.40
CA GLY A 23 -3.19 13.57 15.27
C GLY A 23 -1.68 13.54 15.46
N LEU A 24 -1.19 13.91 16.65
CA LEU A 24 0.24 13.85 16.98
C LEU A 24 0.76 12.40 16.96
N ALA A 25 0.03 11.46 17.56
CA ALA A 25 0.38 10.05 17.54
C ALA A 25 0.46 9.49 16.10
N GLU A 26 -0.40 9.95 15.20
CA GLU A 26 -0.38 9.56 13.80
C GLU A 26 0.85 10.14 13.07
N VAL A 27 1.20 11.40 13.31
CA VAL A 27 2.41 12.02 12.76
C VAL A 27 3.66 11.23 13.20
N GLU A 28 3.80 10.94 14.49
CA GLU A 28 4.92 10.16 15.00
C GLU A 28 4.98 8.75 14.41
N ARG A 29 3.84 8.10 14.20
CA ARG A 29 3.76 6.78 13.56
C ARG A 29 4.27 6.85 12.13
N ASN A 30 3.81 7.85 11.36
CA ASN A 30 4.23 8.08 9.98
C ASN A 30 5.75 8.35 9.88
N GLU A 31 6.29 9.17 10.77
CA GLU A 31 7.73 9.46 10.82
C GLU A 31 8.56 8.22 11.14
N ARG A 32 8.13 7.42 12.14
CA ARG A 32 8.81 6.17 12.49
C ARG A 32 8.78 5.17 11.34
N ALA A 33 7.63 4.96 10.71
CA ALA A 33 7.50 4.05 9.56
C ALA A 33 8.36 4.50 8.37
N THR A 34 8.39 5.80 8.09
CA THR A 34 9.22 6.38 7.02
C THR A 34 10.71 6.22 7.33
N ALA A 35 11.14 6.47 8.57
CA ALA A 35 12.53 6.29 8.98
C ALA A 35 12.97 4.82 8.90
N ALA A 36 12.12 3.89 9.36
CA ALA A 36 12.37 2.46 9.29
C ALA A 36 12.52 1.98 7.83
N ALA A 37 11.59 2.38 6.94
CA ALA A 37 11.65 2.03 5.53
C ALA A 37 12.93 2.57 4.84
N ARG A 38 13.32 3.81 5.14
CA ARG A 38 14.58 4.39 4.64
C ARG A 38 15.83 3.64 5.17
N GLN A 39 15.80 3.20 6.41
CA GLN A 39 16.90 2.45 7.00
C GLN A 39 17.05 1.07 6.37
N GLN A 40 15.94 0.34 6.20
CA GLN A 40 15.91 -0.98 5.56
C GLN A 40 16.35 -0.94 4.10
N ALA A 41 16.09 0.18 3.41
CA ALA A 41 16.49 0.38 2.02
C ALA A 41 17.97 0.68 1.83
N ARG A 42 18.70 1.02 2.89
CA ARG A 42 20.14 1.31 2.78
C ARG A 42 20.91 0.05 2.43
N PRO A 43 21.57 0.00 1.28
CA PRO A 43 22.35 -1.19 0.92
C PRO A 43 23.49 -1.38 1.92
N THR A 44 23.72 -2.61 2.32
CA THR A 44 24.86 -3.02 3.15
C THR A 44 26.16 -2.71 2.43
N LEU A 45 27.27 -2.65 3.17
CA LEU A 45 28.58 -2.43 2.58
C LEU A 45 28.92 -3.47 1.51
N LEU A 46 28.58 -4.75 1.76
CA LEU A 46 28.79 -5.84 0.82
C LEU A 46 27.98 -5.65 -0.45
N GLU A 47 26.69 -5.27 -0.34
CA GLU A 47 25.83 -5.00 -1.51
C GLU A 47 26.34 -3.80 -2.31
N ARG A 48 26.90 -2.78 -1.66
CA ARG A 48 27.51 -1.63 -2.33
C ARG A 48 28.77 -2.03 -3.11
N ILE A 49 29.66 -2.81 -2.48
CA ILE A 49 30.88 -3.30 -3.13
C ILE A 49 30.53 -4.21 -4.31
N THR A 50 29.59 -5.13 -4.13
CA THR A 50 29.19 -6.09 -5.17
C THR A 50 28.19 -5.52 -6.16
N ARG A 51 27.76 -4.28 -5.99
CA ARG A 51 26.69 -3.61 -6.78
C ARG A 51 25.38 -4.40 -6.85
N ARG A 52 25.14 -5.31 -5.89
CA ARG A 52 23.90 -6.12 -5.84
C ARG A 52 22.64 -5.27 -5.71
N HIS A 53 22.72 -4.13 -5.03
CA HIS A 53 21.60 -3.19 -4.89
C HIS A 53 21.16 -2.56 -6.23
N LEU A 54 22.01 -2.60 -7.27
CA LEU A 54 21.69 -2.09 -8.62
C LEU A 54 21.07 -3.16 -9.53
N ARG A 55 21.10 -4.43 -9.12
CA ARG A 55 20.51 -5.51 -9.91
C ARG A 55 18.99 -5.53 -9.72
N PRO A 56 18.24 -6.00 -10.76
CA PRO A 56 16.82 -6.26 -10.61
C PRO A 56 16.55 -7.17 -9.39
N ALA A 57 15.47 -6.92 -8.68
CA ALA A 57 15.07 -7.78 -7.58
C ALA A 57 14.58 -9.13 -8.13
N HIS A 58 15.04 -10.23 -7.55
CA HIS A 58 14.64 -11.60 -7.87
C HIS A 58 13.83 -12.24 -6.75
N LEU A 59 13.72 -11.59 -5.58
CA LEU A 59 12.86 -11.97 -4.47
C LEU A 59 11.78 -10.89 -4.27
N ALA A 60 10.54 -11.31 -4.05
CA ALA A 60 9.42 -10.40 -3.86
C ALA A 60 9.60 -9.54 -2.61
N SER A 61 10.12 -10.10 -1.52
CA SER A 61 10.44 -9.37 -0.29
C SER A 61 11.38 -8.19 -0.53
N VAL A 62 12.45 -8.42 -1.31
CA VAL A 62 13.41 -7.37 -1.68
C VAL A 62 12.76 -6.31 -2.56
N HIS A 63 11.94 -6.72 -3.55
CA HIS A 63 11.22 -5.80 -4.43
C HIS A 63 10.25 -4.91 -3.64
N ILE A 64 9.46 -5.51 -2.74
CA ILE A 64 8.49 -4.80 -1.90
C ILE A 64 9.19 -3.79 -0.98
N ARG A 65 10.29 -4.16 -0.31
CA ARG A 65 11.05 -3.24 0.54
C ARG A 65 11.69 -2.09 -0.23
N ARG A 66 12.20 -2.36 -1.44
CA ARG A 66 12.70 -1.28 -2.30
C ARG A 66 11.57 -0.33 -2.71
N ALA A 67 10.37 -0.83 -3.02
CA ALA A 67 9.21 0.00 -3.29
C ALA A 67 8.79 0.83 -2.06
N ALA A 68 8.80 0.25 -0.86
CA ALA A 68 8.57 0.99 0.38
C ALA A 68 9.58 2.14 0.57
N ALA A 69 10.85 1.91 0.21
CA ALA A 69 11.87 2.95 0.25
C ALA A 69 11.63 4.09 -0.75
N VAL A 70 11.13 3.77 -1.95
CA VAL A 70 10.70 4.79 -2.92
C VAL A 70 9.62 5.67 -2.31
N LEU A 71 8.57 5.08 -1.72
CA LEU A 71 7.50 5.82 -1.04
C LEU A 71 8.02 6.66 0.13
N ALA A 72 8.93 6.11 0.94
CA ALA A 72 9.51 6.83 2.07
C ALA A 72 10.40 8.00 1.64
N THR A 73 10.96 7.98 0.44
CA THR A 73 11.92 8.98 -0.06
C THR A 73 11.24 10.02 -0.96
N ALA A 74 10.50 9.56 -1.98
CA ALA A 74 9.83 10.42 -2.94
C ALA A 74 8.46 10.90 -2.44
N GLY A 75 7.85 10.19 -1.50
CA GLY A 75 6.51 10.44 -0.98
C GLY A 75 5.44 9.55 -1.61
N TRP A 76 4.31 9.48 -0.92
CA TRP A 76 3.16 8.70 -1.34
C TRP A 76 2.06 9.60 -1.93
N CYS A 77 1.40 9.14 -2.99
CA CYS A 77 0.25 9.79 -3.59
C CYS A 77 -0.92 8.82 -3.81
N ARG A 78 -2.07 9.37 -4.21
CA ARG A 78 -3.29 8.65 -4.58
C ARG A 78 -3.69 8.98 -6.00
N GLY A 79 -4.43 8.06 -6.63
CA GLY A 79 -5.08 8.29 -7.92
C GLY A 79 -4.18 8.06 -9.12
N GLU A 80 -2.89 8.35 -9.03
CA GLU A 80 -1.93 8.27 -10.12
C GLU A 80 -0.77 7.35 -9.74
N LEU A 81 -0.13 6.72 -10.74
CA LEU A 81 1.08 5.92 -10.51
C LEU A 81 2.22 6.79 -9.98
N THR A 82 2.38 7.97 -10.60
CA THR A 82 3.30 9.02 -10.17
C THR A 82 2.63 10.37 -10.42
N ASP A 83 2.56 11.21 -9.39
CA ASP A 83 1.97 12.54 -9.52
C ASP A 83 2.97 13.58 -10.04
N ALA A 84 2.48 14.79 -10.31
CA ALA A 84 3.29 15.91 -10.81
C ALA A 84 4.44 16.32 -9.86
N SER A 85 4.39 15.94 -8.58
CA SER A 85 5.45 16.19 -7.60
C SER A 85 6.46 15.03 -7.51
N GLY A 86 6.33 13.99 -8.33
CA GLY A 86 7.19 12.81 -8.31
C GLY A 86 6.88 11.82 -7.17
N ARG A 87 5.75 11.99 -6.48
CA ARG A 87 5.30 11.03 -5.47
C ARG A 87 4.63 9.84 -6.15
N HIS A 88 4.72 8.67 -5.55
CA HIS A 88 4.22 7.42 -6.13
C HIS A 88 3.04 6.84 -5.34
N CYS A 89 2.12 6.16 -6.01
CA CYS A 89 1.23 5.20 -5.37
C CYS A 89 1.97 3.87 -5.14
N ILE A 90 1.35 2.90 -4.46
CA ILE A 90 1.96 1.57 -4.22
C ILE A 90 2.41 0.92 -5.55
N LEU A 91 1.54 0.89 -6.57
CA LEU A 91 1.88 0.30 -7.87
C LEU A 91 2.96 1.10 -8.60
N GLY A 92 2.92 2.43 -8.52
CA GLY A 92 3.95 3.30 -9.10
C GLY A 92 5.32 3.08 -8.45
N ALA A 93 5.36 2.90 -7.14
CA ALA A 93 6.60 2.59 -6.44
C ALA A 93 7.17 1.21 -6.82
N LEU A 94 6.33 0.20 -6.98
CA LEU A 94 6.76 -1.12 -7.51
C LEU A 94 7.31 -0.99 -8.93
N GLN A 95 6.67 -0.23 -9.81
CA GLN A 95 7.16 -0.01 -11.17
C GLN A 95 8.48 0.78 -11.22
N ALA A 96 8.72 1.68 -10.27
CA ALA A 96 9.96 2.45 -10.17
C ALA A 96 11.17 1.59 -9.75
N VAL A 97 10.93 0.39 -9.23
CA VAL A 97 11.98 -0.55 -8.82
C VAL A 97 12.16 -1.64 -9.86
N ALA A 98 13.39 -1.79 -10.35
CA ALA A 98 13.70 -2.86 -11.28
C ALA A 98 13.53 -4.24 -10.61
N ALA A 99 12.72 -5.09 -11.22
CA ALA A 99 12.49 -6.47 -10.81
C ALA A 99 12.31 -7.37 -12.04
N GLU A 100 12.54 -8.66 -11.86
CA GLU A 100 12.15 -9.65 -12.87
C GLU A 100 10.62 -9.71 -12.98
N ALA A 101 10.08 -10.03 -14.15
CA ALA A 101 8.63 -10.01 -14.39
C ALA A 101 7.86 -10.90 -13.41
N ASP A 102 8.38 -12.10 -13.14
CA ASP A 102 7.79 -13.04 -12.19
C ASP A 102 7.85 -12.52 -10.73
N THR A 103 8.96 -11.88 -10.36
CA THR A 103 9.10 -11.23 -9.04
C THR A 103 8.08 -10.12 -8.84
N ALA A 104 7.80 -9.32 -9.88
CA ALA A 104 6.78 -8.28 -9.82
C ALA A 104 5.38 -8.90 -9.58
N LEU A 105 5.05 -10.00 -10.27
CA LEU A 105 3.79 -10.71 -10.09
C LEU A 105 3.65 -11.28 -8.67
N ARG A 106 4.71 -11.93 -8.14
CA ARG A 106 4.73 -12.45 -6.77
C ARG A 106 4.58 -11.33 -5.73
N SER A 107 5.19 -10.17 -5.96
CA SER A 107 5.01 -9.02 -5.10
C SER A 107 3.55 -8.58 -4.98
N HIS A 108 2.79 -8.58 -6.09
CA HIS A 108 1.34 -8.30 -6.05
C HIS A 108 0.59 -9.35 -5.22
N VAL A 109 0.98 -10.64 -5.30
CA VAL A 109 0.37 -11.71 -4.48
C VAL A 109 0.57 -11.44 -3.00
N HIS A 110 1.80 -11.16 -2.58
CA HIS A 110 2.13 -10.95 -1.17
C HIS A 110 1.53 -9.66 -0.61
N ILE A 111 1.51 -8.58 -1.39
CA ILE A 111 0.84 -7.34 -0.99
C ILE A 111 -0.66 -7.59 -0.80
N ARG A 112 -1.30 -8.30 -1.73
CA ARG A 112 -2.72 -8.64 -1.61
C ARG A 112 -3.00 -9.52 -0.39
N ALA A 113 -2.11 -10.47 -0.08
CA ALA A 113 -2.22 -11.32 1.11
C ALA A 113 -2.05 -10.53 2.42
N ALA A 114 -1.21 -9.50 2.43
CA ALA A 114 -1.01 -8.62 3.58
C ALA A 114 -2.16 -7.64 3.84
N MET A 115 -3.04 -7.43 2.85
CA MET A 115 -4.23 -6.60 3.00
C MET A 115 -5.24 -7.33 3.89
N THR A 116 -5.23 -7.01 5.18
CA THR A 116 -6.20 -7.53 6.13
C THR A 116 -7.55 -6.90 5.86
N ASP A 117 -8.53 -7.74 5.62
CA ASP A 117 -9.95 -7.46 5.42
C ASP A 117 -10.30 -6.43 4.32
N PRO A 118 -10.94 -6.87 3.24
CA PRO A 118 -11.48 -5.98 2.20
C PRO A 118 -12.77 -5.26 2.66
N ALA A 119 -13.12 -5.32 3.93
CA ALA A 119 -14.42 -4.92 4.43
C ALA A 119 -14.82 -3.45 4.22
N PRO A 120 -13.95 -2.43 4.15
CA PRO A 120 -14.43 -1.10 3.82
C PRO A 120 -14.57 -0.85 2.32
N TYR A 121 -14.14 -1.78 1.46
CA TYR A 121 -14.14 -1.54 0.02
C TYR A 121 -15.42 -2.13 -0.56
N ALA A 122 -16.24 -1.31 -1.19
CA ALA A 122 -17.35 -1.81 -1.97
C ALA A 122 -16.82 -2.90 -2.93
N ARG A 123 -17.20 -4.15 -2.70
CA ARG A 123 -16.78 -5.25 -3.58
C ARG A 123 -17.23 -4.91 -4.99
N PRO A 124 -16.33 -4.92 -5.99
CA PRO A 124 -16.72 -4.66 -7.36
C PRO A 124 -17.85 -5.61 -7.76
N SER A 125 -18.81 -5.13 -8.55
CA SER A 125 -19.89 -6.00 -9.05
C SER A 125 -19.31 -7.13 -9.89
N GLY A 126 -19.98 -8.29 -9.91
CA GLY A 126 -19.57 -9.41 -10.75
C GLY A 126 -19.45 -9.04 -12.23
N ALA A 127 -20.32 -8.16 -12.73
CA ALA A 127 -20.28 -7.65 -14.09
C ALA A 127 -19.01 -6.81 -14.35
N TYR A 128 -18.61 -5.97 -13.40
CA TYR A 128 -17.36 -5.21 -13.49
C TYR A 128 -16.13 -6.12 -13.53
N LEU A 129 -16.07 -7.12 -12.63
CA LEU A 129 -14.97 -8.09 -12.61
C LEU A 129 -14.91 -8.91 -13.91
N ALA A 130 -16.05 -9.32 -14.45
CA ALA A 130 -16.10 -10.05 -15.72
C ALA A 130 -15.56 -9.20 -16.89
N ARG A 131 -15.87 -7.90 -16.91
CA ARG A 131 -15.35 -6.97 -17.91
C ARG A 131 -13.83 -6.81 -17.76
N LEU A 132 -13.34 -6.62 -16.53
CA LEU A 132 -11.91 -6.50 -16.24
C LEU A 132 -11.14 -7.74 -16.70
N ASP A 133 -11.70 -8.93 -16.47
CA ASP A 133 -11.10 -10.19 -16.94
C ASP A 133 -11.08 -10.31 -18.46
N ALA A 134 -12.14 -9.88 -19.14
CA ALA A 134 -12.21 -9.92 -20.60
C ALA A 134 -11.16 -8.96 -21.20
N GLU A 135 -11.04 -7.75 -20.66
CA GLU A 135 -10.04 -6.77 -21.06
C GLU A 135 -8.61 -7.29 -20.84
N ALA A 136 -8.35 -7.92 -19.67
CA ALA A 136 -7.07 -8.54 -19.37
C ALA A 136 -6.69 -9.61 -20.42
N ARG A 137 -7.60 -10.53 -20.71
CA ARG A 137 -7.37 -11.58 -21.73
C ARG A 137 -7.14 -11.00 -23.12
N ALA A 138 -7.89 -9.97 -23.50
CA ALA A 138 -7.71 -9.30 -24.79
C ALA A 138 -6.33 -8.66 -24.95
N GLN A 139 -5.70 -8.28 -23.82
CA GLN A 139 -4.34 -7.72 -23.77
C GLN A 139 -3.25 -8.77 -23.51
N GLY A 140 -3.60 -10.06 -23.43
CA GLY A 140 -2.64 -11.13 -23.12
C GLY A 140 -2.13 -11.11 -21.68
N LEU A 141 -2.88 -10.46 -20.76
CA LEU A 141 -2.52 -10.36 -19.35
C LEU A 141 -3.24 -11.44 -18.52
N ASP A 142 -2.64 -11.86 -17.41
CA ASP A 142 -3.29 -12.73 -16.44
C ASP A 142 -4.43 -11.97 -15.72
N PRO A 143 -5.69 -12.41 -15.86
CA PRO A 143 -6.81 -11.77 -15.17
C PRO A 143 -6.65 -11.76 -13.64
N ALA A 144 -6.01 -12.77 -13.06
CA ALA A 144 -5.79 -12.82 -11.62
C ALA A 144 -4.81 -11.74 -11.16
N ASP A 145 -3.76 -11.46 -11.95
CA ASP A 145 -2.84 -10.36 -11.64
C ASP A 145 -3.50 -9.00 -11.83
N VAL A 146 -4.26 -8.80 -12.89
CA VAL A 146 -5.00 -7.55 -13.12
C VAL A 146 -5.97 -7.28 -11.96
N ARG A 147 -6.65 -8.30 -11.44
CA ARG A 147 -7.51 -8.16 -10.25
C ARG A 147 -6.70 -7.79 -9.00
N ARG A 148 -5.55 -8.42 -8.76
CA ARG A 148 -4.67 -8.07 -7.63
C ARG A 148 -4.20 -6.62 -7.70
N ARG A 149 -3.76 -6.18 -8.86
CA ARG A 149 -3.36 -4.78 -9.09
C ARG A 149 -4.52 -3.81 -8.88
N HIS A 150 -5.72 -4.17 -9.35
CA HIS A 150 -6.92 -3.39 -9.09
C HIS A 150 -7.21 -3.28 -7.60
N ASP A 151 -7.15 -4.38 -6.84
CA ASP A 151 -7.37 -4.36 -5.39
C ASP A 151 -6.34 -3.48 -4.67
N ILE A 152 -5.06 -3.56 -5.07
CA ILE A 152 -3.99 -2.71 -4.52
C ILE A 152 -4.25 -1.23 -4.85
N ALA A 153 -4.67 -0.92 -6.08
CA ALA A 153 -5.00 0.45 -6.49
C ALA A 153 -6.20 1.01 -5.72
N VAL A 154 -7.24 0.20 -5.55
CA VAL A 154 -8.42 0.58 -4.74
C VAL A 154 -8.00 0.84 -3.31
N ALA A 155 -7.22 -0.06 -2.68
CA ALA A 155 -6.71 0.13 -1.33
C ALA A 155 -5.88 1.41 -1.18
N ASN A 156 -4.99 1.68 -2.15
CA ASN A 156 -4.17 2.90 -2.16
C ASN A 156 -5.02 4.17 -2.16
N ASN A 157 -6.18 4.15 -2.80
CA ASN A 157 -7.02 5.34 -3.05
C ASN A 157 -8.05 5.61 -1.95
N ILE A 158 -8.27 4.67 -1.04
CA ILE A 158 -9.27 4.83 0.00
C ILE A 158 -8.86 5.88 1.02
N GLY A 159 -9.84 6.71 1.36
CA GLY A 159 -9.69 8.01 2.00
C GLY A 159 -9.06 8.06 3.38
N GLN A 160 -8.72 6.95 4.01
CA GLN A 160 -8.21 6.92 5.39
C GLN A 160 -6.81 6.31 5.56
N LEU A 161 -6.16 5.84 4.48
CA LEU A 161 -4.79 5.39 4.57
C LEU A 161 -3.85 6.58 4.74
N THR A 162 -2.87 6.42 5.62
CA THR A 162 -1.75 7.33 5.80
C THR A 162 -0.49 6.71 5.20
N VAL A 163 0.54 7.50 4.97
CA VAL A 163 1.82 6.98 4.49
C VAL A 163 2.39 5.92 5.44
N GLY A 164 2.21 6.10 6.76
CA GLY A 164 2.63 5.11 7.75
C GLY A 164 1.91 3.77 7.58
N ALA A 165 0.59 3.80 7.43
CA ALA A 165 -0.21 2.59 7.21
C ALA A 165 0.16 1.87 5.89
N VAL A 166 0.49 2.61 4.83
CA VAL A 166 0.96 2.05 3.57
C VAL A 166 2.32 1.38 3.74
N LEU A 167 3.27 2.03 4.44
CA LEU A 167 4.60 1.45 4.69
C LEU A 167 4.52 0.21 5.59
N GLU A 168 3.66 0.21 6.62
CA GLU A 168 3.40 -0.97 7.46
C GLU A 168 2.76 -2.12 6.67
N LEU A 169 1.86 -1.82 5.72
CA LEU A 169 1.30 -2.82 4.80
C LEU A 169 2.42 -3.48 3.98
N LEU A 170 3.31 -2.67 3.39
CA LEU A 170 4.40 -3.19 2.57
C LEU A 170 5.40 -4.01 3.39
N GLU A 171 5.68 -3.62 4.64
CA GLU A 171 6.55 -4.41 5.51
C GLU A 171 5.91 -5.76 5.88
N ARG A 172 4.61 -5.79 6.20
CA ARG A 172 3.90 -7.06 6.41
C ARG A 172 3.93 -7.94 5.16
N ALA A 173 3.77 -7.35 3.97
CA ALA A 173 3.85 -8.08 2.71
C ALA A 173 5.24 -8.67 2.47
N ALA A 174 6.29 -7.91 2.75
CA ALA A 174 7.67 -8.37 2.65
C ALA A 174 7.96 -9.52 3.64
N ALA A 175 7.45 -9.44 4.88
CA ALA A 175 7.60 -10.49 5.87
C ALA A 175 6.86 -11.78 5.45
N ILE A 176 5.67 -11.66 4.85
CA ILE A 176 4.95 -12.82 4.28
C ILE A 176 5.77 -13.45 3.14
N ALA A 177 6.33 -12.65 2.24
CA ALA A 177 7.18 -13.13 1.16
C ALA A 177 8.42 -13.86 1.69
N GLU A 178 9.12 -13.29 2.67
CA GLU A 178 10.27 -13.95 3.31
C GLU A 178 9.91 -15.28 3.95
N SER A 179 8.76 -15.36 4.65
CA SER A 179 8.32 -16.61 5.26
C SER A 179 7.97 -17.69 4.23
N ALA A 180 7.66 -17.29 2.99
CA ALA A 180 7.44 -18.17 1.86
C ALA A 180 8.74 -18.52 1.09
N GLY A 181 9.89 -17.96 1.47
CA GLY A 181 11.17 -18.16 0.78
C GLY A 181 11.33 -17.29 -0.47
N ASP A 182 10.59 -16.17 -0.56
CA ASP A 182 10.46 -15.32 -1.74
C ASP A 182 10.93 -13.85 -1.50
#